data_5749c67afd81e9b7ca4859e751464c34
#
_entry.id   5749c67afd81e9b7ca4859e751464c34
#
_cell.length_a   1.000
_cell.length_b   1.000
_cell.length_c   1.000
_cell.angle_alpha   90.00
_cell.angle_beta   90.00
_cell.angle_gamma   90.00
#
_symmetry.space_group_name_H-M   'P 1'
#
loop_
_entity.id
_entity.type
_entity.pdbx_description
1 polymer ?
#
loop_
_entity_poly.entity_id
_entity_poly.type
_entity_poly.pdbx_seq_one_letter_code
_entity_poly.pdbx_strand_id
1 'polypeptide(L)'
;MLAYDIAICINSWCFNENGKFSQSNLEALLLGYSEIKKLRDNEKENLLLLTKGAAIRFFLTRLFDWYNTPSDANVKKLNPNEYLDKVLFFNKINNLDFVKWIQ
;
A
#
# COMPACT_ATOMS: atom_id res chain seq x y z
N MET A 1 3.37 13.18 6.97
CA MET A 1 4.41 12.33 7.55
C MET A 1 5.01 11.46 6.45
N LEU A 2 6.32 11.44 6.34
CA LEU A 2 7.04 10.78 5.25
C LEU A 2 6.74 9.28 5.17
N ALA A 3 6.76 8.59 6.31
CA ALA A 3 6.52 7.14 6.34
C ALA A 3 5.12 6.78 5.82
N TYR A 4 4.13 7.61 6.11
CA TYR A 4 2.77 7.39 5.62
C TYR A 4 2.69 7.60 4.10
N ASP A 5 3.40 8.60 3.57
CA ASP A 5 3.46 8.83 2.12
C ASP A 5 4.08 7.63 1.41
N ILE A 6 5.15 7.07 2.00
CA ILE A 6 5.76 5.85 1.47
C ILE A 6 4.77 4.67 1.53
N ALA A 7 4.02 4.55 2.63
CA ALA A 7 3.01 3.50 2.77
C ALA A 7 1.94 3.57 1.67
N ILE A 8 1.51 4.79 1.31
CA ILE A 8 0.59 4.99 0.20
C ILE A 8 1.22 4.54 -1.12
N CYS A 9 2.48 4.92 -1.35
CA CYS A 9 3.20 4.53 -2.57
C CYS A 9 3.41 3.01 -2.66
N ILE A 10 3.65 2.34 -1.54
CA ILE A 10 3.77 0.88 -1.52
C ILE A 10 2.47 0.24 -2.02
N ASN A 11 1.33 0.73 -1.55
CA ASN A 11 0.03 0.22 -2.00
C ASN A 11 -0.20 0.43 -3.49
N SER A 12 0.26 1.55 -4.03
CA SER A 12 0.02 1.91 -5.43
C SER A 12 1.03 1.29 -6.39
N TRP A 13 2.28 1.15 -5.98
CA TRP A 13 3.41 0.88 -6.86
C TRP A 13 3.98 -0.52 -6.76
N CYS A 14 3.79 -1.17 -5.61
CA CYS A 14 4.48 -2.44 -5.34
C CYS A 14 3.65 -3.67 -5.66
N PHE A 15 2.58 -3.51 -6.44
CA PHE A 15 1.78 -4.61 -6.97
C PHE A 15 1.79 -4.57 -8.50
N ASN A 16 1.97 -5.74 -9.12
CA ASN A 16 1.98 -5.84 -10.57
C ASN A 16 0.55 -5.87 -11.14
N GLU A 17 0.42 -5.96 -12.46
CA GLU A 17 -0.86 -6.00 -13.16
C GLU A 17 -1.75 -7.16 -12.71
N ASN A 18 -1.16 -8.25 -12.24
CA ASN A 18 -1.88 -9.43 -11.75
C ASN A 18 -2.23 -9.33 -10.27
N GLY A 19 -1.96 -8.20 -9.62
CA GLY A 19 -2.23 -7.99 -8.20
C GLY A 19 -1.22 -8.67 -7.27
N LYS A 20 -0.08 -9.13 -7.79
CA LYS A 20 0.96 -9.76 -6.98
C LYS A 20 1.97 -8.73 -6.50
N PHE A 21 2.41 -8.89 -5.26
CA PHE A 21 3.39 -7.99 -4.65
C PHE A 21 4.74 -8.12 -5.34
N SER A 22 5.38 -6.98 -5.62
CA SER A 22 6.70 -6.91 -6.25
C SER A 22 7.72 -6.38 -5.27
N GLN A 23 8.56 -7.27 -4.75
CA GLN A 23 9.64 -6.88 -3.85
C GLN A 23 10.66 -5.99 -4.56
N SER A 24 10.91 -6.22 -5.85
CA SER A 24 11.83 -5.37 -6.62
C SER A 24 11.33 -3.93 -6.76
N ASN A 25 10.02 -3.75 -6.92
CA ASN A 25 9.43 -2.40 -6.92
C ASN A 25 9.55 -1.73 -5.56
N LEU A 26 9.37 -2.50 -4.48
CA LEU A 26 9.56 -1.98 -3.13
C LEU A 26 11.00 -1.50 -2.92
N GLU A 27 11.97 -2.30 -3.32
CA GLU A 27 13.39 -1.93 -3.22
C GLU A 27 13.71 -0.67 -4.02
N ALA A 28 13.18 -0.57 -5.23
CA ALA A 28 13.38 0.61 -6.09
C ALA A 28 12.75 1.86 -5.47
N LEU A 29 11.54 1.73 -4.93
CA LEU A 29 10.86 2.84 -4.28
C LEU A 29 11.66 3.37 -3.08
N LEU A 30 12.12 2.47 -2.22
CA LEU A 30 12.86 2.86 -1.03
C LEU A 30 14.24 3.41 -1.35
N LEU A 31 14.90 2.89 -2.39
CA LEU A 31 16.16 3.44 -2.85
C LEU A 31 15.99 4.89 -3.32
N GLY A 32 14.94 5.16 -4.10
CA GLY A 32 14.63 6.51 -4.54
C GLY A 32 14.38 7.47 -3.39
N TYR A 33 13.64 7.03 -2.36
CA TYR A 33 13.41 7.85 -1.18
C TYR A 33 14.68 8.08 -0.35
N SER A 34 15.56 7.09 -0.26
CA SER A 34 16.79 7.21 0.53
C SER A 34 17.77 8.24 -0.02
N GLU A 35 17.67 8.57 -1.31
CA GLU A 35 18.46 9.64 -1.93
C GLU A 35 18.02 11.03 -1.46
N ILE A 36 16.75 11.16 -1.04
CA ILE A 36 16.18 12.42 -0.57
C ILE A 36 16.21 12.48 0.96
N LYS A 37 15.75 11.42 1.62
CA LYS A 37 15.69 11.34 3.07
C LYS A 37 15.64 9.87 3.51
N LYS A 38 16.49 9.50 4.48
CA LYS A 38 16.46 8.16 5.05
C LYS A 38 15.32 8.01 6.06
N LEU A 39 14.68 6.86 6.04
CA LEU A 39 13.74 6.47 7.07
C LEU A 39 14.50 6.20 8.38
N ARG A 40 13.96 6.67 9.47
CA ARG A 40 14.46 6.34 10.81
C ARG A 40 14.10 4.91 11.17
N ASP A 41 14.81 4.32 12.12
CA ASP A 41 14.57 2.93 12.52
C ASP A 41 13.14 2.71 13.02
N ASN A 42 12.60 3.65 13.82
CA ASN A 42 11.22 3.56 14.29
C ASN A 42 10.20 3.70 13.15
N GLU A 43 10.51 4.46 12.11
CA GLU A 43 9.66 4.56 10.92
C GLU A 43 9.65 3.25 10.14
N LYS A 44 10.81 2.59 10.01
CA LYS A 44 10.91 1.28 9.36
C LYS A 44 10.12 0.21 10.11
N GLU A 45 10.21 0.21 11.44
CA GLU A 45 9.50 -0.76 12.28
C GLU A 45 7.98 -0.62 12.16
N ASN A 46 7.48 0.58 11.91
CA ASN A 46 6.05 0.85 11.82
C ASN A 46 5.54 0.92 10.37
N LEU A 47 6.41 0.79 9.39
CA LEU A 47 6.03 0.98 7.98
C LEU A 47 4.99 -0.06 7.54
N LEU A 48 5.14 -1.33 7.93
CA LEU A 48 4.15 -2.36 7.60
C LEU A 48 2.77 -2.02 8.17
N LEU A 49 2.71 -1.58 9.42
CA LEU A 49 1.46 -1.18 10.06
C LEU A 49 0.81 -0.02 9.32
N LEU A 50 1.60 1.00 8.95
CA LEU A 50 1.11 2.13 8.17
C LEU A 50 0.63 1.69 6.79
N THR A 51 1.33 0.76 6.16
CA THR A 51 0.97 0.23 4.84
C THR A 51 -0.35 -0.54 4.90
N LYS A 52 -0.56 -1.35 5.93
CA LYS A 52 -1.85 -2.02 6.18
C LYS A 52 -2.96 -1.00 6.40
N GLY A 53 -2.71 0.01 7.22
CA GLY A 53 -3.68 1.06 7.51
C GLY A 53 -4.09 1.80 6.25
N ALA A 54 -3.13 2.13 5.38
CA ALA A 54 -3.41 2.77 4.10
C ALA A 54 -4.25 1.87 3.20
N ALA A 55 -3.94 0.57 3.14
CA ALA A 55 -4.71 -0.39 2.35
C ALA A 55 -6.16 -0.48 2.83
N ILE A 56 -6.37 -0.55 4.14
CA ILE A 56 -7.71 -0.59 4.74
C ILE A 56 -8.48 0.69 4.41
N ARG A 57 -7.84 1.84 4.55
CA ARG A 57 -8.46 3.13 4.23
C ARG A 57 -8.92 3.19 2.77
N PHE A 58 -8.06 2.80 1.83
CA PHE A 58 -8.41 2.80 0.42
C PHE A 58 -9.49 1.77 0.10
N PHE A 59 -9.45 0.61 0.74
CA PHE A 59 -10.50 -0.39 0.60
C PHE A 59 -11.86 0.17 1.02
N LEU A 60 -11.93 0.78 2.20
CA LEU A 60 -13.18 1.36 2.71
C LEU A 60 -13.68 2.51 1.83
N THR A 61 -12.79 3.35 1.32
CA THR A 61 -13.14 4.44 0.42
C THR A 61 -13.75 3.90 -0.88
N ARG A 62 -13.12 2.90 -1.48
CA ARG A 62 -13.62 2.27 -2.71
C ARG A 62 -14.94 1.55 -2.48
N LEU A 63 -15.08 0.89 -1.32
CA LEU A 63 -16.32 0.21 -0.98
C LEU A 63 -17.47 1.20 -0.83
N PHE A 64 -17.22 2.33 -0.16
CA PHE A 64 -18.19 3.41 -0.04
C PHE A 64 -18.60 3.93 -1.42
N ASP A 65 -17.63 4.22 -2.27
CA ASP A 65 -17.89 4.74 -3.62
C ASP A 65 -18.64 3.72 -4.48
N TRP A 66 -18.33 2.43 -4.33
CA TRP A 66 -18.99 1.36 -5.08
C TRP A 66 -20.48 1.34 -4.82
N TYR A 67 -20.90 1.50 -3.55
CA TYR A 67 -22.29 1.46 -3.16
C TYR A 67 -23.02 2.80 -3.33
N ASN A 68 -22.29 3.92 -3.36
CA ASN A 68 -22.89 5.26 -3.37
C ASN A 68 -22.79 5.98 -4.71
N THR A 69 -22.05 5.45 -5.68
CA THR A 69 -21.99 6.04 -7.02
C THR A 69 -23.19 5.60 -7.84
N PRO A 70 -24.00 6.54 -8.36
CA PRO A 70 -25.15 6.19 -9.21
C PRO A 70 -24.69 5.42 -10.46
N SER A 71 -25.52 4.47 -10.90
CA SER A 71 -25.21 3.66 -12.08
C SER A 71 -25.15 4.47 -13.39
N ASP A 72 -25.85 5.62 -13.42
CA ASP A 72 -25.86 6.54 -14.55
C ASP A 72 -24.76 7.62 -14.46
N ALA A 73 -23.96 7.62 -13.40
CA ALA A 73 -22.86 8.56 -13.26
C ALA A 73 -21.76 8.28 -14.29
N ASN A 74 -21.20 9.36 -14.83
CA ASN A 74 -20.15 9.28 -15.86
C ASN A 74 -18.77 9.02 -15.27
N VAL A 75 -18.72 8.24 -14.19
CA VAL A 75 -17.50 7.93 -13.44
C VAL A 75 -17.34 6.42 -13.37
N LYS A 76 -16.15 5.94 -13.71
CA LYS A 76 -15.82 4.51 -13.61
C LYS A 76 -15.66 4.13 -12.15
N LYS A 77 -16.44 3.16 -11.70
CA LYS A 77 -16.28 2.57 -10.37
C LYS A 77 -15.02 1.70 -10.32
N LEU A 78 -14.21 1.89 -9.30
CA LEU A 78 -13.04 1.04 -9.05
C LEU A 78 -13.46 -0.10 -8.12
N ASN A 79 -13.09 -1.32 -8.51
CA ASN A 79 -13.46 -2.51 -7.74
C ASN A 79 -12.72 -2.50 -6.38
N PRO A 80 -13.45 -2.55 -5.26
CA PRO A 80 -12.82 -2.57 -3.93
C PRO A 80 -11.99 -3.84 -3.66
N ASN A 81 -12.24 -4.93 -4.38
CA ASN A 81 -11.52 -6.19 -4.17
C ASN A 81 -10.01 -6.05 -4.41
N GLU A 82 -9.58 -5.12 -5.25
CA GLU A 82 -8.14 -4.84 -5.44
C GLU A 82 -7.46 -4.52 -4.11
N TYR A 83 -8.04 -3.65 -3.29
CA TYR A 83 -7.47 -3.29 -2.00
C TYR A 83 -7.77 -4.31 -0.91
N LEU A 84 -8.88 -5.04 -1.02
CA LEU A 84 -9.11 -6.17 -0.11
C LEU A 84 -7.98 -7.19 -0.24
N ASP A 85 -7.59 -7.51 -1.45
CA ASP A 85 -6.48 -8.44 -1.70
C ASP A 85 -5.16 -7.92 -1.12
N LYS A 86 -4.93 -6.61 -1.22
CA LYS A 86 -3.74 -5.98 -0.64
C LYS A 86 -3.75 -6.05 0.90
N VAL A 87 -4.89 -5.78 1.52
CA VAL A 87 -5.06 -5.91 2.98
C VAL A 87 -4.74 -7.33 3.43
N LEU A 88 -5.30 -8.32 2.73
CA LEU A 88 -5.08 -9.73 3.06
C LEU A 88 -3.60 -10.11 2.87
N PHE A 89 -2.97 -9.61 1.83
CA PHE A 89 -1.55 -9.85 1.61
C PHE A 89 -0.70 -9.31 2.75
N PHE A 90 -0.89 -8.03 3.12
CA PHE A 90 -0.11 -7.43 4.21
C PHE A 90 -0.39 -8.07 5.56
N ASN A 91 -1.59 -8.62 5.73
CA ASN A 91 -1.96 -9.30 6.97
C ASN A 91 -1.24 -10.65 7.16
N LYS A 92 -0.78 -11.25 6.07
CA LYS A 92 -0.02 -12.51 6.10
C LYS A 92 1.46 -12.34 6.34
N ILE A 93 1.99 -11.13 6.11
CA ILE A 93 3.42 -10.88 6.22
C ILE A 93 3.80 -10.68 7.67
N ASN A 94 4.87 -11.36 8.10
CA ASN A 94 5.50 -11.12 9.38
C ASN A 94 6.27 -9.80 9.34
N ASN A 95 6.13 -8.97 10.39
CA ASN A 95 6.82 -7.68 10.45
C ASN A 95 8.34 -7.82 10.36
N LEU A 96 8.92 -8.87 10.94
CA LEU A 96 10.35 -9.11 10.86
C LEU A 96 10.81 -9.33 9.41
N ASP A 97 10.04 -10.08 8.64
CA ASP A 97 10.35 -10.32 7.23
C ASP A 97 10.23 -9.03 6.42
N PHE A 98 9.20 -8.24 6.69
CA PHE A 98 9.01 -6.96 6.00
C PHE A 98 10.16 -6.00 6.29
N VAL A 99 10.59 -5.90 7.53
CA VAL A 99 11.73 -5.04 7.93
C VAL A 99 13.01 -5.48 7.21
N LYS A 100 13.22 -6.78 7.04
CA LYS A 100 14.37 -7.29 6.27
C LYS A 100 14.33 -6.85 4.82
N TRP A 101 13.15 -6.81 4.21
CA TRP A 101 13.00 -6.38 2.80
C TRP A 101 13.33 -4.90 2.60
N ILE A 102 13.17 -4.07 3.62
CA ILE A 102 13.36 -2.62 3.53
C ILE A 102 14.68 -2.12 4.10
N GLN A 103 15.53 -3.02 4.58
CA GLN A 103 16.86 -2.67 5.08
C GLN A 103 17.89 -2.47 3.97
#